data_1ab9d0021ce5bdbfbc4ac37233766dc4
#
_entry.id   1ab9d0021ce5bdbfbc4ac37233766dc4
#
_cell.length_a   1.000
_cell.length_b   1.000
_cell.length_c   1.000
_cell.angle_alpha   90.00
_cell.angle_beta   90.00
_cell.angle_gamma   90.00
#
_symmetry.space_group_name_H-M   'P 1'
#
loop_
_entity.id
_entity.type
_entity.pdbx_description
1 polymer ?
#
loop_
_entity_poly.entity_id
_entity_poly.type
_entity_poly.pdbx_seq_one_letter_code
_entity_poly.pdbx_strand_id
1 'polypeptide(L)'
;MITIISGTNRKYSNTYKIAREYQLILKEKGIEAGVFSLENIDVFNYNAAFEKIENEILIPSTHFIIISPEYNGSFPGVLKMLFDSSRSHEMWYHKKALLTGVATGRAGNLRGMDHLADVLNYLKITVHPNKLPISVVNSVVGSDGKIIDEYTLKAINHQLDEFIAWSALQPSAGSFGQTQIS
;
A
#
# COMPACT_ATOMS: atom_id res chain seq x y z
N MET A 1 10.19 -6.26 6.51
CA MET A 1 8.80 -6.78 6.48
C MET A 1 7.99 -6.00 5.48
N ILE A 2 7.11 -6.66 4.73
CA ILE A 2 6.15 -6.02 3.81
C ILE A 2 4.78 -6.01 4.48
N THR A 3 4.12 -4.86 4.49
CA THR A 3 2.73 -4.72 4.98
C THR A 3 1.83 -4.20 3.86
N ILE A 4 0.75 -4.93 3.59
CA ILE A 4 -0.28 -4.54 2.64
C ILE A 4 -1.37 -3.78 3.40
N ILE A 5 -1.59 -2.52 3.06
CA ILE A 5 -2.61 -1.68 3.70
C ILE A 5 -3.89 -1.70 2.87
N SER A 6 -4.98 -2.20 3.42
CA SER A 6 -6.33 -2.02 2.86
C SER A 6 -6.88 -0.66 3.30
N GLY A 7 -6.79 0.33 2.42
CA GLY A 7 -6.94 1.76 2.70
C GLY A 7 -8.39 2.24 2.90
N THR A 8 -9.28 1.42 3.45
CA THR A 8 -10.67 1.80 3.76
C THR A 8 -11.18 1.12 5.03
N ASN A 9 -12.09 1.79 5.73
CA ASN A 9 -12.78 1.25 6.90
C ASN A 9 -14.12 0.57 6.56
N ARG A 10 -14.48 0.50 5.28
CA ARG A 10 -15.73 -0.18 4.86
C ARG A 10 -15.58 -1.68 4.99
N LYS A 11 -16.58 -2.30 5.66
CA LYS A 11 -16.68 -3.75 5.80
C LYS A 11 -16.86 -4.44 4.46
N TYR A 12 -16.27 -5.63 4.32
CA TYR A 12 -16.39 -6.48 3.11
C TYR A 12 -15.99 -5.78 1.81
N SER A 13 -15.09 -4.80 1.88
CA SER A 13 -14.69 -3.99 0.74
C SER A 13 -13.94 -4.81 -0.34
N ASN A 14 -14.13 -4.44 -1.61
CA ASN A 14 -13.30 -4.99 -2.68
C ASN A 14 -11.83 -4.65 -2.48
N THR A 15 -11.52 -3.52 -1.84
CA THR A 15 -10.15 -3.13 -1.45
C THR A 15 -9.49 -4.19 -0.58
N TYR A 16 -10.20 -4.72 0.41
CA TYR A 16 -9.68 -5.80 1.28
C TYR A 16 -9.51 -7.11 0.51
N LYS A 17 -10.45 -7.46 -0.38
CA LYS A 17 -10.34 -8.65 -1.23
C LYS A 17 -9.08 -8.58 -2.12
N ILE A 18 -8.86 -7.44 -2.77
CA ILE A 18 -7.65 -7.20 -3.57
C ILE A 18 -6.39 -7.28 -2.70
N ALA A 19 -6.39 -6.71 -1.49
CA ALA A 19 -5.25 -6.80 -0.57
C ALA A 19 -4.92 -8.27 -0.20
N ARG A 20 -5.93 -9.12 -0.03
CA ARG A 20 -5.76 -10.55 0.20
C ARG A 20 -5.18 -11.28 -1.01
N GLU A 21 -5.60 -10.93 -2.22
CA GLU A 21 -5.02 -11.50 -3.45
C GLU A 21 -3.54 -11.12 -3.60
N TYR A 22 -3.18 -9.87 -3.33
CA TYR A 22 -1.76 -9.45 -3.28
C TYR A 22 -0.95 -10.29 -2.29
N GLN A 23 -1.52 -10.56 -1.11
CA GLN A 23 -0.87 -11.40 -0.10
C GLN A 23 -0.65 -12.83 -0.61
N LEU A 24 -1.65 -13.43 -1.26
CA LEU A 24 -1.55 -14.78 -1.81
C LEU A 24 -0.48 -14.87 -2.91
N ILE A 25 -0.48 -13.92 -3.84
CA ILE A 25 0.51 -13.86 -4.93
C ILE A 25 1.94 -13.67 -4.37
N LEU A 26 2.13 -12.81 -3.37
CA LEU A 26 3.44 -12.66 -2.72
C LEU A 26 3.90 -13.95 -2.05
N LYS A 27 2.98 -14.66 -1.38
CA LYS A 27 3.28 -15.96 -0.77
C LYS A 27 3.70 -17.00 -1.79
N GLU A 28 3.06 -17.06 -2.96
CA GLU A 28 3.45 -17.92 -4.09
C GLU A 28 4.85 -17.58 -4.62
N LYS A 29 5.26 -16.30 -4.52
CA LYS A 29 6.61 -15.82 -4.84
C LYS A 29 7.62 -16.02 -3.70
N GLY A 30 7.23 -16.70 -2.61
CA GLY A 30 8.11 -16.96 -1.45
C GLY A 30 8.31 -15.74 -0.53
N ILE A 31 7.44 -14.73 -0.61
CA ILE A 31 7.55 -13.49 0.16
C ILE A 31 6.40 -13.42 1.17
N GLU A 32 6.75 -13.33 2.45
CA GLU A 32 5.77 -13.14 3.52
C GLU A 32 5.37 -11.66 3.64
N ALA A 33 4.06 -11.40 3.62
CA ALA A 33 3.47 -10.08 3.80
C ALA A 33 2.24 -10.13 4.70
N GLY A 34 2.13 -9.18 5.62
CA GLY A 34 0.93 -9.00 6.45
C GLY A 34 -0.12 -8.13 5.76
N VAL A 35 -1.40 -8.39 5.98
CA VAL A 35 -2.49 -7.48 5.58
C VAL A 35 -2.96 -6.69 6.80
N PHE A 36 -2.83 -5.37 6.73
CA PHE A 36 -3.36 -4.42 7.70
C PHE A 36 -4.59 -3.72 7.11
N SER A 37 -5.75 -3.94 7.72
CA SER A 37 -7.01 -3.32 7.31
C SER A 37 -7.37 -2.18 8.24
N LEU A 38 -7.88 -1.08 7.70
CA LEU A 38 -8.44 0.03 8.49
C LEU A 38 -9.87 -0.24 8.99
N GLU A 39 -10.42 -1.42 8.66
CA GLU A 39 -11.71 -1.85 9.20
C GLU A 39 -11.63 -2.03 10.72
N ASN A 40 -12.54 -1.40 11.45
CA ASN A 40 -12.62 -1.42 12.92
C ASN A 40 -11.43 -0.79 13.66
N ILE A 41 -10.60 0.01 12.99
CA ILE A 41 -9.51 0.75 13.61
C ILE A 41 -9.97 2.19 13.89
N ASP A 42 -9.84 2.64 15.14
CA ASP A 42 -10.01 4.05 15.49
C ASP A 42 -8.69 4.79 15.21
N VAL A 43 -8.62 5.40 14.03
CA VAL A 43 -7.48 6.23 13.63
C VAL A 43 -7.63 7.71 14.01
N PHE A 44 -8.80 8.09 14.57
CA PHE A 44 -9.06 9.48 14.97
C PHE A 44 -8.51 9.80 16.35
N ASN A 45 -8.48 8.79 17.22
CA ASN A 45 -8.01 8.97 18.60
C ASN A 45 -6.74 8.13 18.80
N TYR A 46 -5.64 8.80 19.15
CA TYR A 46 -4.44 8.09 19.56
C TYR A 46 -4.70 7.40 20.90
N ASN A 47 -4.67 6.10 20.91
CA ASN A 47 -4.94 5.26 22.07
C ASN A 47 -4.02 4.04 22.10
N ALA A 48 -4.05 3.26 23.20
CA ALA A 48 -3.18 2.10 23.38
C ALA A 48 -3.32 1.03 22.28
N ALA A 49 -4.52 0.89 21.67
CA ALA A 49 -4.72 -0.05 20.58
C ALA A 49 -4.02 0.46 19.30
N PHE A 50 -4.08 1.75 19.01
CA PHE A 50 -3.39 2.36 17.89
C PHE A 50 -1.87 2.33 18.09
N GLU A 51 -1.37 2.65 19.29
CA GLU A 51 0.05 2.53 19.65
C GLU A 51 0.58 1.11 19.46
N LYS A 52 -0.21 0.10 19.81
CA LYS A 52 0.14 -1.31 19.56
C LYS A 52 0.29 -1.60 18.06
N ILE A 53 -0.64 -1.12 17.23
CA ILE A 53 -0.57 -1.24 15.77
C ILE A 53 0.71 -0.57 15.23
N GLU A 54 1.03 0.61 15.71
CA GLU A 54 2.26 1.30 15.34
C GLU A 54 3.49 0.46 15.64
N ASN A 55 3.60 -0.01 16.88
CA ASN A 55 4.79 -0.74 17.35
C ASN A 55 4.94 -2.13 16.72
N GLU A 56 3.84 -2.85 16.51
CA GLU A 56 3.87 -4.24 16.04
C GLU A 56 3.80 -4.38 14.52
N ILE A 57 3.21 -3.38 13.81
CA ILE A 57 2.96 -3.47 12.37
C ILE A 57 3.69 -2.38 11.59
N LEU A 58 3.43 -1.11 11.92
CA LEU A 58 3.86 -0.01 11.07
C LEU A 58 5.36 0.29 11.21
N ILE A 59 5.90 0.35 12.42
CA ILE A 59 7.34 0.59 12.66
C ILE A 59 8.21 -0.52 12.05
N PRO A 60 7.93 -1.81 12.27
CA PRO A 60 8.75 -2.88 11.70
C PRO A 60 8.65 -3.01 10.18
N SER A 61 7.63 -2.42 9.55
CA SER A 61 7.45 -2.45 8.10
C SER A 61 8.48 -1.59 7.41
N THR A 62 9.17 -2.15 6.42
CA THR A 62 10.11 -1.43 5.56
C THR A 62 9.51 -1.10 4.20
N HIS A 63 8.48 -1.86 3.81
CA HIS A 63 7.79 -1.72 2.54
C HIS A 63 6.28 -1.78 2.76
N PHE A 64 5.56 -0.89 2.08
CA PHE A 64 4.11 -0.85 2.07
C PHE A 64 3.56 -1.11 0.68
N ILE A 65 2.51 -1.93 0.59
CA ILE A 65 1.66 -2.02 -0.59
C ILE A 65 0.32 -1.43 -0.19
N ILE A 66 -0.04 -0.28 -0.75
CA ILE A 66 -1.23 0.45 -0.33
C ILE A 66 -2.31 0.28 -1.39
N ILE A 67 -3.36 -0.45 -1.04
CA ILE A 67 -4.55 -0.65 -1.87
C ILE A 67 -5.58 0.39 -1.46
N SER A 68 -5.84 1.38 -2.32
CA SER A 68 -6.70 2.52 -2.01
C SER A 68 -7.94 2.57 -2.92
N PRO A 69 -9.16 2.59 -2.37
CA PRO A 69 -10.34 2.82 -3.18
C PRO A 69 -10.48 4.30 -3.55
N GLU A 70 -11.28 4.56 -4.60
CA GLU A 70 -11.67 5.92 -4.98
C GLU A 70 -12.90 6.38 -4.18
N TYR A 71 -12.74 7.44 -3.39
CA TYR A 71 -13.83 8.12 -2.71
C TYR A 71 -13.86 9.59 -3.15
N ASN A 72 -14.92 9.97 -3.86
CA ASN A 72 -15.10 11.35 -4.35
C ASN A 72 -13.88 11.88 -5.14
N GLY A 73 -13.31 11.04 -6.00
CA GLY A 73 -12.19 11.42 -6.88
C GLY A 73 -10.84 11.52 -6.17
N SER A 74 -10.69 10.92 -4.98
CA SER A 74 -9.44 10.88 -4.22
C SER A 74 -9.35 9.59 -3.42
N PHE A 75 -8.30 9.44 -2.59
CA PHE A 75 -8.20 8.36 -1.61
C PHE A 75 -9.05 8.67 -0.37
N PRO A 76 -9.44 7.65 0.45
CA PRO A 76 -10.32 7.83 1.60
C PRO A 76 -9.73 8.70 2.71
N GLY A 77 -10.58 9.50 3.37
CA GLY A 77 -10.19 10.30 4.53
C GLY A 77 -9.64 9.48 5.70
N VAL A 78 -10.13 8.25 5.91
CA VAL A 78 -9.61 7.34 6.94
C VAL A 78 -8.14 6.95 6.67
N LEU A 79 -7.75 6.81 5.41
CA LEU A 79 -6.36 6.54 5.04
C LEU A 79 -5.49 7.79 5.27
N LYS A 80 -6.01 8.99 4.99
CA LYS A 80 -5.32 10.24 5.33
C LYS A 80 -5.13 10.38 6.83
N MET A 81 -6.17 10.07 7.60
CA MET A 81 -6.12 10.13 9.06
C MET A 81 -5.09 9.16 9.64
N LEU A 82 -4.90 7.96 9.07
CA LEU A 82 -3.84 7.05 9.48
C LEU A 82 -2.46 7.74 9.43
N PHE A 83 -2.17 8.49 8.37
CA PHE A 83 -0.91 9.22 8.23
C PHE A 83 -0.82 10.42 9.19
N ASP A 84 -1.94 11.12 9.40
CA ASP A 84 -1.97 12.33 10.22
C ASP A 84 -1.90 12.04 11.72
N SER A 85 -2.48 10.91 12.16
CA SER A 85 -2.50 10.53 13.58
C SER A 85 -1.26 9.76 14.03
N SER A 86 -0.46 9.24 13.09
CA SER A 86 0.71 8.41 13.38
C SER A 86 1.98 9.24 13.61
N ARG A 87 2.96 8.65 14.32
CA ARG A 87 4.30 9.22 14.53
C ARG A 87 5.11 9.15 13.24
N SER A 88 5.12 10.22 12.43
CA SER A 88 5.60 10.21 11.04
C SER A 88 7.05 9.77 10.84
N HIS A 89 7.97 10.12 11.74
CA HIS A 89 9.39 9.74 11.60
C HIS A 89 9.59 8.23 11.70
N GLU A 90 8.98 7.60 12.69
CA GLU A 90 9.18 6.19 12.99
C GLU A 90 8.39 5.29 12.03
N MET A 91 7.18 5.73 11.65
CA MET A 91 6.27 4.95 10.83
C MET A 91 6.65 4.94 9.35
N TRP A 92 7.01 6.13 8.82
CA TRP A 92 6.94 6.35 7.38
C TRP A 92 8.28 6.69 6.75
N TYR A 93 9.16 7.45 7.43
CA TYR A 93 10.35 8.01 6.80
C TYR A 93 11.30 6.94 6.26
N HIS A 94 11.77 7.18 5.02
CA HIS A 94 12.74 6.36 4.29
C HIS A 94 12.25 4.93 3.97
N LYS A 95 10.94 4.70 4.02
CA LYS A 95 10.32 3.45 3.60
C LYS A 95 9.94 3.50 2.12
N LYS A 96 9.50 2.37 1.58
CA LYS A 96 9.12 2.21 0.18
C LYS A 96 7.65 1.87 0.07
N ALA A 97 6.99 2.35 -0.97
CA ALA A 97 5.57 2.06 -1.19
C ALA A 97 5.26 1.70 -2.64
N LEU A 98 4.33 0.76 -2.81
CA LEU A 98 3.66 0.42 -4.05
C LEU A 98 2.19 0.83 -3.93
N LEU A 99 1.62 1.44 -4.98
CA LEU A 99 0.24 1.91 -4.97
C LEU A 99 -0.63 1.14 -5.95
N THR A 100 -1.80 0.72 -5.48
CA THR A 100 -2.85 0.14 -6.31
C THR A 100 -4.16 0.85 -6.01
N GLY A 101 -4.79 1.38 -7.05
CA GLY A 101 -6.08 2.03 -6.98
C GLY A 101 -7.20 1.04 -7.27
N VAL A 102 -8.34 1.19 -6.61
CA VAL A 102 -9.52 0.37 -6.81
C VAL A 102 -10.75 1.26 -6.98
N ALA A 103 -11.51 1.08 -8.06
CA ALA A 103 -12.74 1.81 -8.27
C ALA A 103 -13.84 0.96 -8.91
N THR A 104 -15.09 1.24 -8.58
CA THR A 104 -16.25 0.70 -9.31
C THR A 104 -16.44 1.39 -10.66
N GLY A 105 -15.90 2.60 -10.81
CA GLY A 105 -15.86 3.36 -12.06
C GLY A 105 -14.63 3.04 -12.91
N ARG A 106 -14.47 3.77 -14.02
CA ARG A 106 -13.46 3.51 -15.06
C ARG A 106 -12.05 3.98 -14.72
N ALA A 107 -11.91 4.95 -13.79
CA ALA A 107 -10.62 5.60 -13.52
C ALA A 107 -9.68 4.80 -12.61
N GLY A 108 -10.16 3.74 -11.93
CA GLY A 108 -9.32 2.90 -11.09
C GLY A 108 -8.59 3.65 -9.97
N ASN A 109 -9.13 4.80 -9.55
CA ASN A 109 -8.52 5.69 -8.54
C ASN A 109 -7.18 6.33 -8.97
N LEU A 110 -6.95 6.57 -10.25
CA LEU A 110 -5.70 7.21 -10.73
C LEU A 110 -5.42 8.53 -10.00
N ARG A 111 -6.42 9.44 -9.96
CA ARG A 111 -6.29 10.72 -9.26
C ARG A 111 -5.99 10.56 -7.77
N GLY A 112 -6.69 9.65 -7.11
CA GLY A 112 -6.47 9.40 -5.68
C GLY A 112 -5.08 8.83 -5.40
N MET A 113 -4.52 8.02 -6.30
CA MET A 113 -3.14 7.54 -6.19
C MET A 113 -2.12 8.66 -6.38
N ASP A 114 -2.38 9.65 -7.24
CA ASP A 114 -1.50 10.83 -7.38
C ASP A 114 -1.53 11.69 -6.12
N HIS A 115 -2.70 12.00 -5.57
CA HIS A 115 -2.82 12.70 -4.29
C HIS A 115 -2.15 11.94 -3.15
N LEU A 116 -2.28 10.61 -3.13
CA LEU A 116 -1.63 9.77 -2.12
C LEU A 116 -0.12 9.78 -2.28
N ALA A 117 0.39 9.72 -3.50
CA ALA A 117 1.83 9.79 -3.78
C ALA A 117 2.45 11.10 -3.27
N ASP A 118 1.76 12.23 -3.42
CA ASP A 118 2.22 13.52 -2.89
C ASP A 118 2.33 13.51 -1.36
N VAL A 119 1.32 12.95 -0.67
CA VAL A 119 1.35 12.77 0.79
C VAL A 119 2.51 11.87 1.21
N LEU A 120 2.71 10.74 0.53
CA LEU A 120 3.79 9.80 0.83
C LEU A 120 5.17 10.40 0.58
N ASN A 121 5.33 11.20 -0.49
CA ASN A 121 6.57 11.93 -0.76
C ASN A 121 6.88 12.94 0.34
N TYR A 122 5.87 13.68 0.83
CA TYR A 122 6.04 14.56 1.99
C TYR A 122 6.52 13.80 3.23
N LEU A 123 6.02 12.58 3.45
CA LEU A 123 6.45 11.66 4.51
C LEU A 123 7.78 10.94 4.19
N LYS A 124 8.51 11.37 3.15
CA LYS A 124 9.80 10.78 2.73
C LYS A 124 9.72 9.28 2.40
N ILE A 125 8.55 8.80 2.00
CA ILE A 125 8.37 7.47 1.45
C ILE A 125 8.69 7.51 -0.04
N THR A 126 9.53 6.59 -0.52
CA THR A 126 9.79 6.45 -1.96
C THR A 126 8.70 5.59 -2.59
N VAL A 127 7.92 6.18 -3.49
CA VAL A 127 6.82 5.51 -4.18
C VAL A 127 7.32 4.88 -5.48
N HIS A 128 7.01 3.59 -5.69
CA HIS A 128 7.30 2.89 -6.94
C HIS A 128 6.50 3.52 -8.10
N PRO A 129 7.12 3.76 -9.27
CA PRO A 129 6.47 4.48 -10.36
C PRO A 129 5.28 3.73 -11.00
N ASN A 130 5.29 2.39 -10.98
CA ASN A 130 4.18 1.59 -11.53
C ASN A 130 2.99 1.59 -10.56
N LYS A 131 2.10 2.57 -10.70
CA LYS A 131 0.82 2.65 -9.98
C LYS A 131 -0.24 1.91 -10.80
N LEU A 132 -0.88 0.88 -10.22
CA LEU A 132 -1.85 0.04 -10.92
C LEU A 132 -3.30 0.46 -10.63
N PRO A 133 -4.07 0.98 -11.62
CA PRO A 133 -5.49 1.23 -11.47
C PRO A 133 -6.31 -0.04 -11.76
N ILE A 134 -7.11 -0.48 -10.80
CA ILE A 134 -8.11 -1.53 -11.00
C ILE A 134 -9.49 -0.89 -11.15
N SER A 135 -9.95 -0.81 -12.39
CA SER A 135 -11.23 -0.21 -12.78
C SER A 135 -12.36 -1.25 -12.73
N VAL A 136 -13.60 -0.79 -12.65
CA VAL A 136 -14.83 -1.61 -12.67
C VAL A 136 -14.71 -2.87 -11.80
N VAL A 137 -14.18 -2.71 -10.59
CA VAL A 137 -13.75 -3.80 -9.71
C VAL A 137 -14.83 -4.87 -9.45
N ASN A 138 -16.11 -4.53 -9.58
CA ASN A 138 -17.20 -5.49 -9.41
C ASN A 138 -17.23 -6.57 -10.52
N SER A 139 -16.62 -6.33 -11.68
CA SER A 139 -16.45 -7.34 -12.74
C SER A 139 -15.11 -8.07 -12.66
N VAL A 140 -14.19 -7.57 -11.87
CA VAL A 140 -12.84 -8.12 -11.67
C VAL A 140 -12.82 -9.15 -10.53
N VAL A 141 -13.62 -8.90 -9.46
CA VAL A 141 -13.66 -9.75 -8.27
C VAL A 141 -14.90 -10.62 -8.28
N GLY A 142 -14.70 -11.93 -8.20
CA GLY A 142 -15.77 -12.93 -8.12
C GLY A 142 -16.49 -12.92 -6.77
N SER A 143 -17.57 -13.71 -6.70
CA SER A 143 -18.41 -13.85 -5.48
C SER A 143 -17.64 -14.46 -4.31
N ASP A 144 -16.63 -15.28 -4.58
CA ASP A 144 -15.72 -15.87 -3.58
C ASP A 144 -14.62 -14.89 -3.10
N GLY A 145 -14.58 -13.69 -3.66
CA GLY A 145 -13.61 -12.65 -3.33
C GLY A 145 -12.29 -12.73 -4.08
N LYS A 146 -12.11 -13.70 -4.97
CA LYS A 146 -10.92 -13.85 -5.80
C LYS A 146 -11.00 -13.00 -7.05
N ILE A 147 -9.84 -12.64 -7.60
CA ILE A 147 -9.76 -11.98 -8.90
C ILE A 147 -10.03 -13.03 -9.99
N ILE A 148 -11.04 -12.77 -10.82
CA ILE A 148 -11.44 -13.64 -11.94
C ILE A 148 -10.98 -13.10 -13.30
N ASP A 149 -10.51 -11.86 -13.37
CA ASP A 149 -10.02 -11.24 -14.59
C ASP A 149 -8.52 -11.52 -14.77
N GLU A 150 -8.19 -12.31 -15.78
CA GLU A 150 -6.81 -12.72 -16.08
C GLU A 150 -5.87 -11.54 -16.40
N TYR A 151 -6.38 -10.48 -17.03
CA TYR A 151 -5.57 -9.32 -17.36
C TYR A 151 -5.17 -8.57 -16.09
N THR A 152 -6.09 -8.41 -15.16
CA THR A 152 -5.80 -7.82 -13.84
C THR A 152 -4.82 -8.68 -13.05
N LEU A 153 -4.96 -10.01 -13.05
CA LEU A 153 -4.01 -10.91 -12.40
C LEU A 153 -2.61 -10.79 -12.99
N LYS A 154 -2.47 -10.74 -14.32
CA LYS A 154 -1.19 -10.53 -15.00
C LYS A 154 -0.58 -9.17 -14.65
N ALA A 155 -1.39 -8.12 -14.63
CA ALA A 155 -0.94 -6.77 -14.26
C ALA A 155 -0.44 -6.70 -12.81
N ILE A 156 -1.14 -7.32 -11.86
CA ILE A 156 -0.71 -7.41 -10.45
C ILE A 156 0.60 -8.19 -10.33
N ASN A 157 0.72 -9.33 -10.99
CA ASN A 157 1.95 -10.12 -10.97
C ASN A 157 3.14 -9.33 -11.50
N HIS A 158 2.98 -8.65 -12.64
CA HIS A 158 4.01 -7.80 -13.22
C HIS A 158 4.41 -6.65 -12.28
N GLN A 159 3.42 -5.94 -11.72
CA GLN A 159 3.66 -4.85 -10.76
C GLN A 159 4.43 -5.35 -9.53
N LEU A 160 4.08 -6.51 -9.00
CA LEU A 160 4.76 -7.11 -7.85
C LEU A 160 6.19 -7.53 -8.20
N ASP A 161 6.42 -8.13 -9.38
CA ASP A 161 7.77 -8.51 -9.83
C ASP A 161 8.69 -7.30 -9.96
N GLU A 162 8.20 -6.21 -10.55
CA GLU A 162 8.95 -4.94 -10.62
C GLU A 162 9.23 -4.37 -9.24
N PHE A 163 8.24 -4.36 -8.35
CA PHE A 163 8.40 -3.84 -6.98
C PHE A 163 9.41 -4.65 -6.17
N ILE A 164 9.37 -5.98 -6.26
CA ILE A 164 10.30 -6.89 -5.59
C ILE A 164 11.73 -6.64 -6.10
N ALA A 165 11.90 -6.61 -7.42
CA ALA A 165 13.19 -6.36 -8.03
C ALA A 165 13.77 -5.00 -7.65
N TRP A 166 12.94 -3.94 -7.73
CA TRP A 166 13.33 -2.59 -7.33
C TRP A 166 13.69 -2.49 -5.85
N SER A 167 12.98 -3.20 -4.99
CA SER A 167 13.24 -3.23 -3.55
C SER A 167 14.56 -3.93 -3.20
N ALA A 168 14.93 -4.97 -3.94
CA ALA A 168 16.15 -5.74 -3.75
C ALA A 168 17.41 -5.04 -4.31
N LEU A 169 17.25 -4.21 -5.36
CA LEU A 169 18.34 -3.49 -6.02
C LEU A 169 18.86 -2.28 -5.24
N GLN A 170 18.27 -1.92 -4.12
CA GLN A 170 18.78 -0.81 -3.31
C GLN A 170 20.00 -1.28 -2.52
N PRO A 171 21.16 -0.58 -2.61
CA PRO A 171 22.31 -0.91 -1.78
C PRO A 171 21.92 -0.87 -0.30
N SER A 172 22.33 -1.87 0.48
CA SER A 172 22.33 -1.76 1.93
C SER A 172 23.02 -0.44 2.31
N ALA A 173 22.39 0.38 3.14
CA ALA A 173 22.95 1.64 3.59
C ALA A 173 24.33 1.42 4.24
N GLY A 174 25.41 1.65 3.48
CA GLY A 174 26.77 1.47 3.94
C GLY A 174 27.76 1.47 2.80
N SER A 175 28.03 2.62 2.22
CA SER A 175 29.30 3.10 1.67
C SER A 175 29.10 4.20 0.63
N PHE A 176 28.63 5.37 1.08
CA PHE A 176 29.07 6.57 0.39
C PHE A 176 30.47 6.87 0.93
N GLY A 177 31.49 6.41 0.21
CA GLY A 177 32.84 6.83 0.44
C GLY A 177 32.87 8.35 0.38
N GLN A 178 33.43 8.97 1.42
CA GLN A 178 33.77 10.40 1.42
C GLN A 178 34.75 10.63 0.25
N THR A 179 34.26 11.14 -0.86
CA THR A 179 35.16 11.76 -1.84
C THR A 179 35.50 13.12 -1.27
N GLN A 180 36.70 13.22 -0.65
CA GLN A 180 37.32 14.49 -0.34
C GLN A 180 37.52 15.23 -1.67
N ILE A 181 36.86 16.35 -1.82
CA ILE A 181 37.17 17.32 -2.86
C ILE A 181 38.33 18.17 -2.26
N SER A 182 39.51 17.94 -2.77
CA SER A 182 40.69 18.82 -2.56
C SER A 182 40.56 20.03 -3.47
#